data_c3fa84d477303ffe8db4c368f84a61a4
#
_entry.id   c3fa84d477303ffe8db4c368f84a61a4
#
_cell.length_a   1.000
_cell.length_b   1.000
_cell.length_c   1.000
_cell.angle_alpha   90.00
_cell.angle_beta   90.00
_cell.angle_gamma   90.00
#
_symmetry.space_group_name_H-M   'P 1'
#
loop_
_entity.id
_entity.type
_entity.pdbx_description
1 polymer ?
#
loop_
_entity_poly.entity_id
_entity_poly.type
_entity_poly.pdbx_seq_one_letter_code
_entity_poly.pdbx_strand_id
1 'polypeptide(L)'
;MRQRAQAFALASFTLCLLAGTRAGEAQVRGIPVYNNGIPTGIAIYGDVGFPNEEAGKGTAFAVSGRAGFGPFGATAILSSFNPDGAGDNDLSVGATLNYKIFGGPLIPLSVTLQSGIGYSKPDVGLLPGDESELRFPVGLGFALTIPNPVLAIQPWIAPRVDIVRLSGGGFSNTETSFGIGAGVELNMLGGFGVHAAYDRVFSDGGDPSVFGLGAHYAFRIPGL
;
A
#
# COMPACT_ATOMS: atom_id res chain seq x y z
N MET A 1 5.20 -41.71 27.23
CA MET A 1 5.91 -40.48 26.75
C MET A 1 5.69 -40.16 25.26
N ARG A 2 5.71 -41.12 24.33
CA ARG A 2 5.50 -40.88 22.88
C ARG A 2 4.15 -40.26 22.51
N GLN A 3 3.04 -40.61 23.14
CA GLN A 3 1.72 -40.05 22.85
C GLN A 3 1.57 -38.56 23.21
N ARG A 4 2.24 -38.11 24.30
CA ARG A 4 2.21 -36.67 24.67
C ARG A 4 3.02 -35.80 23.72
N ALA A 5 4.13 -36.32 23.16
CA ALA A 5 4.90 -35.59 22.14
C ALA A 5 4.14 -35.46 20.80
N GLN A 6 3.35 -36.48 20.41
CA GLN A 6 2.52 -36.42 19.20
C GLN A 6 1.34 -35.44 19.36
N ALA A 7 0.71 -35.40 20.54
CA ALA A 7 -0.36 -34.43 20.83
C ALA A 7 0.17 -32.99 20.84
N PHE A 8 1.37 -32.76 21.35
CA PHE A 8 2.01 -31.43 21.32
C PHE A 8 2.39 -31.00 19.88
N ALA A 9 2.91 -31.94 19.08
CA ALA A 9 3.24 -31.65 17.67
C ALA A 9 1.99 -31.38 16.82
N LEU A 10 0.89 -32.12 17.05
CA LEU A 10 -0.37 -31.86 16.37
C LEU A 10 -0.99 -30.51 16.81
N ALA A 11 -0.97 -30.19 18.11
CA ALA A 11 -1.49 -28.93 18.63
C ALA A 11 -0.67 -27.73 18.11
N SER A 12 0.66 -27.85 18.04
CA SER A 12 1.51 -26.82 17.44
C SER A 12 1.30 -26.67 15.94
N PHE A 13 1.08 -27.76 15.21
CA PHE A 13 0.79 -27.71 13.79
C PHE A 13 -0.62 -27.13 13.51
N THR A 14 -1.61 -27.46 14.32
CA THR A 14 -2.97 -26.89 14.22
C THR A 14 -2.97 -25.40 14.64
N LEU A 15 -2.14 -24.99 15.60
CA LEU A 15 -2.01 -23.60 16.00
C LEU A 15 -1.30 -22.76 14.94
N CYS A 16 -0.34 -23.33 14.20
CA CYS A 16 0.27 -22.68 13.03
C CYS A 16 -0.71 -22.56 11.84
N LEU A 17 -1.69 -23.45 11.72
CA LEU A 17 -2.77 -23.37 10.71
C LEU A 17 -3.86 -22.37 11.09
N LEU A 18 -3.97 -22.01 12.38
CA LEU A 18 -4.91 -20.99 12.90
C LEU A 18 -4.28 -19.61 13.04
N ALA A 19 -2.97 -19.49 12.98
CA ALA A 19 -2.28 -18.22 12.68
C ALA A 19 -2.55 -17.93 11.20
N GLY A 20 -3.78 -17.46 10.92
CA GLY A 20 -4.21 -17.07 9.59
C GLY A 20 -3.12 -16.20 8.98
N THR A 21 -2.55 -16.67 7.90
CA THR A 21 -1.68 -15.88 7.03
C THR A 21 -2.47 -14.63 6.69
N ARG A 22 -2.20 -13.52 7.40
CA ARG A 22 -2.71 -12.21 7.02
C ARG A 22 -1.99 -11.85 5.76
N ALA A 23 -2.57 -12.25 4.66
CA ALA A 23 -2.04 -11.96 3.35
C ALA A 23 -2.00 -10.46 3.13
N GLY A 24 -0.95 -10.09 2.55
CA GLY A 24 -0.46 -8.79 2.14
C GLY A 24 -1.46 -7.67 1.95
N GLU A 25 -1.47 -6.74 2.85
CA GLU A 25 -2.06 -5.42 2.68
C GLU A 25 -1.17 -4.53 1.81
N ALA A 26 -1.64 -3.36 1.44
CA ALA A 26 -0.93 -2.30 0.72
C ALA A 26 0.50 -2.01 1.23
N GLN A 27 1.29 -1.25 0.50
CA GLN A 27 2.70 -0.91 0.83
C GLN A 27 2.91 -0.49 2.29
N VAL A 28 1.98 0.26 2.87
CA VAL A 28 1.83 0.54 4.29
C VAL A 28 0.46 0.07 4.73
N ARG A 29 0.33 -0.35 5.97
CA ARG A 29 -0.86 -0.99 6.47
C ARG A 29 -2.10 -0.09 6.36
N GLY A 30 -3.18 -0.65 5.81
CA GLY A 30 -4.48 -0.02 5.71
C GLY A 30 -4.61 1.12 4.68
N ILE A 31 -3.63 1.35 3.83
CA ILE A 31 -3.66 2.40 2.79
C ILE A 31 -3.43 1.77 1.41
N PRO A 32 -4.25 2.08 0.37
CA PRO A 32 -4.04 1.58 -0.98
C PRO A 32 -2.64 1.88 -1.54
N VAL A 33 -2.11 1.01 -2.38
CA VAL A 33 -0.88 1.30 -3.15
C VAL A 33 -1.25 2.19 -4.33
N TYR A 34 -0.76 3.42 -4.31
CA TYR A 34 -0.97 4.38 -5.37
C TYR A 34 0.15 4.29 -6.41
N ASN A 35 -0.19 4.00 -7.66
CA ASN A 35 0.69 4.11 -8.82
C ASN A 35 -0.04 4.82 -9.96
N ASN A 36 -0.42 6.05 -9.68
CA ASN A 36 -1.20 6.95 -10.55
C ASN A 36 -0.33 7.88 -11.41
N GLY A 37 0.96 7.60 -11.52
CA GLY A 37 1.91 8.40 -12.27
C GLY A 37 2.91 9.14 -11.37
N ILE A 38 3.69 10.04 -12.00
CA ILE A 38 4.73 10.82 -11.33
C ILE A 38 4.29 12.28 -11.30
N PRO A 39 4.18 12.92 -10.13
CA PRO A 39 3.87 14.35 -10.05
C PRO A 39 5.02 15.17 -10.66
N THR A 40 4.72 16.36 -11.13
CA THR A 40 5.75 17.34 -11.48
C THR A 40 6.03 18.20 -10.25
N GLY A 41 7.27 18.18 -9.73
CA GLY A 41 7.66 18.89 -8.51
C GLY A 41 7.40 18.08 -7.24
N ILE A 42 6.93 18.73 -6.19
CA ILE A 42 6.69 18.14 -4.86
C ILE A 42 5.21 18.23 -4.53
N ALA A 43 4.65 17.17 -3.93
CA ALA A 43 3.28 17.16 -3.43
C ALA A 43 3.22 16.48 -2.06
N ILE A 44 2.29 16.92 -1.22
CA ILE A 44 1.97 16.33 0.08
C ILE A 44 0.55 15.78 0.00
N TYR A 45 0.37 14.56 0.47
CA TYR A 45 -0.90 13.83 0.49
C TYR A 45 -1.30 13.50 1.92
N GLY A 46 -2.60 13.55 2.18
CA GLY A 46 -3.22 13.02 3.38
C GLY A 46 -4.30 12.02 2.99
N ASP A 47 -4.25 10.82 3.57
CA ASP A 47 -5.08 9.69 3.20
C ASP A 47 -5.80 9.12 4.40
N VAL A 48 -7.02 8.60 4.17
CA VAL A 48 -7.73 7.71 5.07
C VAL A 48 -8.07 6.43 4.33
N GLY A 49 -7.81 5.29 4.96
CA GLY A 49 -8.05 3.97 4.41
C GLY A 49 -9.00 3.15 5.26
N PHE A 50 -9.80 2.31 4.61
CA PHE A 50 -10.81 1.43 5.20
C PHE A 50 -10.56 -0.01 4.74
N PRO A 51 -9.70 -0.75 5.44
CA PRO A 51 -9.45 -2.16 5.18
C PRO A 51 -10.70 -3.02 5.45
N ASN A 52 -10.87 -4.10 4.66
CA ASN A 52 -11.89 -5.10 4.89
C ASN A 52 -11.52 -6.03 6.08
N GLU A 53 -12.37 -7.02 6.38
CA GLU A 53 -12.14 -7.99 7.48
C GLU A 53 -10.86 -8.80 7.27
N GLU A 54 -10.56 -9.19 6.04
CA GLU A 54 -9.36 -9.97 5.67
C GLU A 54 -8.08 -9.14 5.80
N ALA A 55 -8.19 -7.82 5.63
CA ALA A 55 -7.11 -6.84 5.84
C ALA A 55 -7.04 -6.32 7.28
N GLY A 56 -7.75 -6.94 8.22
CA GLY A 56 -7.71 -6.61 9.65
C GLY A 56 -8.72 -5.58 10.10
N LYS A 57 -9.68 -5.18 9.25
CA LYS A 57 -10.80 -4.26 9.54
C LYS A 57 -10.45 -3.13 10.51
N GLY A 58 -10.68 -1.90 10.11
CA GLY A 58 -10.34 -0.75 10.92
C GLY A 58 -10.24 0.53 10.09
N THR A 59 -9.50 1.48 10.59
CA THR A 59 -9.27 2.76 9.90
C THR A 59 -7.79 3.09 9.93
N ALA A 60 -7.24 3.46 8.78
CA ALA A 60 -5.87 3.93 8.67
C ALA A 60 -5.82 5.41 8.28
N PHE A 61 -4.84 6.11 8.81
CA PHE A 61 -4.51 7.48 8.41
C PHE A 61 -3.07 7.52 7.93
N ALA A 62 -2.82 8.24 6.83
CA ALA A 62 -1.47 8.39 6.33
C ALA A 62 -1.17 9.80 5.87
N VAL A 63 0.12 10.12 5.92
CA VAL A 63 0.72 11.29 5.29
C VAL A 63 1.82 10.81 4.38
N SER A 64 1.86 11.33 3.15
CA SER A 64 2.94 11.02 2.21
C SER A 64 3.46 12.28 1.51
N GLY A 65 4.76 12.26 1.23
CA GLY A 65 5.43 13.21 0.37
C GLY A 65 5.80 12.54 -0.94
N ARG A 66 5.48 13.16 -2.06
CA ARG A 66 5.83 12.69 -3.40
C ARG A 66 6.66 13.76 -4.11
N ALA A 67 7.71 13.32 -4.79
CA ALA A 67 8.54 14.18 -5.60
C ALA A 67 8.75 13.57 -6.98
N GLY A 68 8.74 14.40 -8.03
CA GLY A 68 8.96 13.97 -9.39
C GLY A 68 9.88 14.92 -10.16
N PHE A 69 10.82 14.33 -10.89
CA PHE A 69 11.75 15.04 -11.76
C PHE A 69 11.99 14.24 -13.04
N GLY A 70 11.58 14.82 -14.17
CA GLY A 70 11.68 14.14 -15.46
C GLY A 70 10.89 12.80 -15.47
N PRO A 71 11.54 11.66 -15.80
CA PRO A 71 10.91 10.36 -15.78
C PRO A 71 10.94 9.68 -14.39
N PHE A 72 11.57 10.28 -13.39
CA PHE A 72 11.76 9.70 -12.08
C PHE A 72 10.83 10.30 -11.04
N GLY A 73 10.34 9.47 -10.13
CA GLY A 73 9.56 9.87 -8.98
C GLY A 73 9.93 9.09 -7.74
N ALA A 74 9.70 9.67 -6.58
CA ALA A 74 9.85 9.03 -5.29
C ALA A 74 8.69 9.42 -4.38
N THR A 75 8.30 8.48 -3.51
CA THR A 75 7.31 8.71 -2.45
C THR A 75 7.88 8.22 -1.12
N ALA A 76 7.62 8.96 -0.07
CA ALA A 76 7.77 8.49 1.30
C ALA A 76 6.41 8.60 1.99
N ILE A 77 6.03 7.58 2.77
CA ILE A 77 4.73 7.49 3.43
C ILE A 77 4.88 7.01 4.86
N LEU A 78 4.09 7.59 5.74
CA LEU A 78 3.89 7.18 7.12
C LEU A 78 2.40 6.93 7.32
N SER A 79 2.02 5.78 7.89
CA SER A 79 0.65 5.49 8.24
C SER A 79 0.50 4.99 9.67
N SER A 80 -0.68 5.24 10.23
CA SER A 80 -1.14 4.70 11.52
C SER A 80 -2.45 3.97 11.25
N PHE A 81 -2.47 2.68 11.51
CA PHE A 81 -3.64 1.83 11.39
C PHE A 81 -4.23 1.55 12.76
N ASN A 82 -5.53 1.78 12.90
CA ASN A 82 -6.31 1.50 14.10
C ASN A 82 -7.27 0.34 13.79
N PRO A 83 -6.99 -0.89 14.25
CA PRO A 83 -7.87 -2.03 14.04
C PRO A 83 -9.18 -1.87 14.83
N ASP A 84 -10.29 -2.39 14.26
CA ASP A 84 -11.55 -2.50 15.00
C ASP A 84 -11.39 -3.53 16.13
N GLY A 85 -11.59 -3.12 17.39
CA GLY A 85 -11.49 -4.00 18.55
C GLY A 85 -10.39 -3.59 19.53
N ALA A 86 -9.95 -4.53 20.37
CA ALA A 86 -8.90 -4.28 21.35
C ALA A 86 -7.53 -4.54 20.72
N GLY A 87 -6.85 -3.53 20.27
CA GLY A 87 -5.49 -3.58 19.75
C GLY A 87 -4.85 -2.19 19.79
N ASP A 88 -3.54 -2.15 19.85
CA ASP A 88 -2.78 -0.90 19.75
C ASP A 88 -2.71 -0.44 18.29
N ASN A 89 -2.48 0.85 18.09
CA ASN A 89 -2.28 1.41 16.76
C ASN A 89 -0.98 0.92 16.14
N ASP A 90 -1.04 0.36 14.94
CA ASP A 90 0.12 -0.06 14.19
C ASP A 90 0.68 1.08 13.35
N LEU A 91 1.96 1.37 13.52
CA LEU A 91 2.68 2.31 12.69
C LEU A 91 3.39 1.60 11.54
N SER A 92 3.28 2.17 10.35
CA SER A 92 3.95 1.68 9.15
C SER A 92 4.66 2.81 8.43
N VAL A 93 5.80 2.51 7.85
CA VAL A 93 6.55 3.42 7.00
C VAL A 93 6.82 2.77 5.66
N GLY A 94 6.87 3.56 4.61
CA GLY A 94 7.15 3.04 3.27
C GLY A 94 7.78 4.07 2.35
N ALA A 95 8.36 3.57 1.28
CA ALA A 95 8.88 4.39 0.20
C ALA A 95 8.69 3.70 -1.15
N THR A 96 8.50 4.48 -2.22
CA THR A 96 8.51 3.98 -3.59
C THR A 96 9.47 4.77 -4.46
N LEU A 97 9.99 4.08 -5.47
CA LEU A 97 10.65 4.67 -6.61
C LEU A 97 9.81 4.38 -7.85
N ASN A 98 9.66 5.39 -8.67
CA ASN A 98 8.82 5.34 -9.87
C ASN A 98 9.65 5.75 -11.09
N TYR A 99 9.45 5.04 -12.20
CA TYR A 99 10.06 5.36 -13.48
C TYR A 99 8.99 5.42 -14.57
N LYS A 100 8.84 6.55 -15.24
CA LYS A 100 7.90 6.73 -16.34
C LYS A 100 8.46 6.07 -17.60
N ILE A 101 7.85 4.96 -18.00
CA ILE A 101 8.21 4.21 -19.19
C ILE A 101 7.65 4.89 -20.45
N PHE A 102 6.41 5.40 -20.34
CA PHE A 102 5.67 6.00 -21.43
C PHE A 102 4.82 7.16 -20.93
N GLY A 103 4.59 8.15 -21.79
CA GLY A 103 3.77 9.33 -21.50
C GLY A 103 4.58 10.61 -21.49
N GLY A 104 3.91 11.71 -21.73
CA GLY A 104 4.50 13.05 -21.79
C GLY A 104 3.41 14.13 -21.78
N PRO A 105 3.78 15.41 -21.86
CA PRO A 105 2.83 16.52 -21.72
C PRO A 105 1.69 16.52 -22.76
N LEU A 106 1.92 15.94 -23.93
CA LEU A 106 0.97 15.86 -25.04
C LEU A 106 0.28 14.50 -25.16
N ILE A 107 0.68 13.52 -24.32
CA ILE A 107 0.13 12.16 -24.36
C ILE A 107 -0.71 11.96 -23.11
N PRO A 108 -2.03 11.75 -23.25
CA PRO A 108 -2.91 11.63 -22.09
C PRO A 108 -2.65 10.35 -21.27
N LEU A 109 -2.12 9.30 -21.91
CA LEU A 109 -1.78 8.04 -21.23
C LEU A 109 -0.35 8.08 -20.69
N SER A 110 -0.17 7.69 -19.43
CA SER A 110 1.14 7.42 -18.84
C SER A 110 1.25 6.00 -18.34
N VAL A 111 2.44 5.40 -18.50
CA VAL A 111 2.80 4.09 -17.96
C VAL A 111 4.01 4.28 -17.05
N THR A 112 3.87 3.84 -15.80
CA THR A 112 4.89 4.02 -14.76
C THR A 112 5.25 2.67 -14.13
N LEU A 113 6.52 2.31 -14.14
CA LEU A 113 7.06 1.24 -13.30
C LEU A 113 7.22 1.78 -11.88
N GLN A 114 6.74 1.04 -10.91
CA GLN A 114 6.91 1.35 -9.49
C GLN A 114 7.56 0.17 -8.79
N SER A 115 8.51 0.46 -7.91
CA SER A 115 9.05 -0.48 -6.93
C SER A 115 9.02 0.20 -5.56
N GLY A 116 8.68 -0.55 -4.51
CA GLY A 116 8.53 -0.01 -3.19
C GLY A 116 9.10 -0.89 -2.09
N ILE A 117 9.17 -0.32 -0.91
CA ILE A 117 9.45 -1.00 0.35
C ILE A 117 8.49 -0.46 1.40
N GLY A 118 7.94 -1.35 2.20
CA GLY A 118 7.12 -1.02 3.38
C GLY A 118 7.59 -1.80 4.58
N TYR A 119 7.50 -1.20 5.75
CA TYR A 119 7.82 -1.81 7.03
C TYR A 119 6.73 -1.49 8.05
N SER A 120 6.26 -2.52 8.75
CA SER A 120 5.31 -2.40 9.85
C SER A 120 5.65 -3.35 10.99
N LYS A 121 5.15 -3.04 12.18
CA LYS A 121 5.20 -3.92 13.34
C LYS A 121 3.77 -4.19 13.78
N PRO A 122 3.11 -5.22 13.20
CA PRO A 122 1.76 -5.58 13.61
C PRO A 122 1.76 -6.15 15.02
N ASP A 123 0.88 -5.67 15.89
CA ASP A 123 0.61 -6.32 17.18
C ASP A 123 -0.44 -7.41 16.95
N VAL A 124 0.01 -8.67 16.89
CA VAL A 124 -0.89 -9.82 16.68
C VAL A 124 -1.40 -10.46 17.96
N GLY A 125 -1.11 -9.88 19.13
CA GLY A 125 -1.79 -10.15 20.40
C GLY A 125 -1.66 -11.58 20.99
N LEU A 126 -1.02 -12.53 20.32
CA LEU A 126 -0.89 -13.91 20.75
C LEU A 126 0.48 -14.24 21.38
N LEU A 127 1.50 -13.46 21.07
CA LEU A 127 2.83 -13.54 21.67
C LEU A 127 3.37 -12.11 21.80
N PRO A 128 3.80 -11.66 22.97
CA PRO A 128 4.46 -10.37 23.12
C PRO A 128 5.81 -10.44 22.41
N GLY A 129 5.98 -9.74 21.32
CA GLY A 129 7.30 -9.62 20.76
C GLY A 129 7.35 -9.25 19.31
N ASP A 130 8.29 -8.71 18.92
CA ASP A 130 9.09 -8.38 17.75
C ASP A 130 8.63 -8.98 16.38
N GLU A 131 7.32 -9.10 16.13
CA GLU A 131 6.86 -9.40 14.78
C GLU A 131 7.05 -8.17 13.89
N SER A 132 7.62 -8.40 12.73
CA SER A 132 7.84 -7.37 11.73
C SER A 132 7.44 -7.88 10.36
N GLU A 133 6.82 -6.99 9.61
CA GLU A 133 6.45 -7.21 8.23
C GLU A 133 7.27 -6.30 7.34
N LEU A 134 7.93 -6.89 6.35
CA LEU A 134 8.65 -6.20 5.32
C LEU A 134 8.03 -6.54 3.96
N ARG A 135 7.66 -5.52 3.19
CA ARG A 135 6.94 -5.66 1.94
C ARG A 135 7.66 -4.98 0.79
N PHE A 136 7.63 -5.64 -0.37
CA PHE A 136 8.24 -5.17 -1.61
C PHE A 136 7.22 -5.25 -2.75
N PRO A 137 6.39 -4.21 -2.98
CA PRO A 137 5.53 -4.12 -4.15
C PRO A 137 6.34 -3.74 -5.38
N VAL A 138 6.08 -4.44 -6.51
CA VAL A 138 6.62 -4.10 -7.83
C VAL A 138 5.49 -4.18 -8.85
N GLY A 139 5.24 -3.10 -9.58
CA GLY A 139 4.09 -3.07 -10.50
C GLY A 139 4.17 -2.00 -11.57
N LEU A 140 3.18 -2.06 -12.46
CA LEU A 140 2.98 -1.09 -13.52
C LEU A 140 1.72 -0.28 -13.24
N GLY A 141 1.82 1.05 -13.33
CA GLY A 141 0.69 1.95 -13.28
C GLY A 141 0.33 2.45 -14.66
N PHE A 142 -0.94 2.44 -14.99
CA PHE A 142 -1.52 2.99 -16.20
C PHE A 142 -2.47 4.10 -15.78
N ALA A 143 -2.17 5.35 -16.14
CA ALA A 143 -3.00 6.50 -15.79
C ALA A 143 -3.37 7.29 -17.06
N LEU A 144 -4.62 7.69 -17.14
CA LEU A 144 -5.15 8.49 -18.25
C LEU A 144 -5.49 9.89 -17.74
N THR A 145 -4.83 10.91 -18.24
CA THR A 145 -5.14 12.30 -17.89
C THR A 145 -6.18 12.85 -18.85
N ILE A 146 -7.36 13.17 -18.35
CA ILE A 146 -8.45 13.81 -19.08
C ILE A 146 -8.45 15.29 -18.70
N PRO A 147 -7.95 16.18 -19.57
CA PRO A 147 -7.88 17.60 -19.27
C PRO A 147 -9.26 18.24 -19.32
N ASN A 148 -9.52 19.13 -18.38
CA ASN A 148 -10.71 19.98 -18.35
C ASN A 148 -10.27 21.38 -17.91
N PRO A 149 -10.90 22.47 -18.36
CA PRO A 149 -10.51 23.84 -17.99
C PRO A 149 -10.47 24.14 -16.49
N VAL A 150 -11.25 23.41 -15.68
CA VAL A 150 -11.37 23.64 -14.23
C VAL A 150 -10.57 22.62 -13.43
N LEU A 151 -10.57 21.36 -13.89
CA LEU A 151 -9.91 20.26 -13.22
C LEU A 151 -9.42 19.20 -14.21
N ALA A 152 -8.35 18.49 -13.90
CA ALA A 152 -7.95 17.29 -14.62
C ALA A 152 -8.46 16.05 -13.88
N ILE A 153 -9.07 15.12 -14.61
CA ILE A 153 -9.54 13.83 -14.09
C ILE A 153 -8.52 12.78 -14.51
N GLN A 154 -8.01 12.03 -13.56
CA GLN A 154 -6.98 11.03 -13.81
C GLN A 154 -7.37 9.66 -13.24
N PRO A 155 -8.17 8.86 -13.98
CA PRO A 155 -8.36 7.46 -13.66
C PRO A 155 -7.09 6.68 -13.89
N TRP A 156 -6.86 5.64 -13.05
CA TRP A 156 -5.69 4.81 -13.12
C TRP A 156 -5.96 3.38 -12.66
N ILE A 157 -5.10 2.45 -13.09
CA ILE A 157 -5.08 1.05 -12.67
C ILE A 157 -3.63 0.59 -12.54
N ALA A 158 -3.34 -0.24 -11.55
CA ALA A 158 -1.97 -0.64 -11.23
C ALA A 158 -1.90 -2.12 -10.80
N PRO A 159 -1.72 -3.06 -11.75
CA PRO A 159 -1.36 -4.43 -11.42
C PRO A 159 0.07 -4.50 -10.86
N ARG A 160 0.27 -5.38 -9.87
CA ARG A 160 1.57 -5.54 -9.20
C ARG A 160 1.77 -6.94 -8.64
N VAL A 161 3.00 -7.23 -8.28
CA VAL A 161 3.40 -8.36 -7.44
C VAL A 161 3.85 -7.81 -6.09
N ASP A 162 3.33 -8.36 -5.03
CA ASP A 162 3.72 -8.07 -3.65
C ASP A 162 4.55 -9.23 -3.10
N ILE A 163 5.75 -8.95 -2.62
CA ILE A 163 6.59 -9.90 -1.90
C ILE A 163 6.59 -9.46 -0.44
N VAL A 164 6.04 -10.29 0.44
CA VAL A 164 5.88 -10.00 1.86
C VAL A 164 6.72 -10.96 2.66
N ARG A 165 7.56 -10.42 3.53
CA ARG A 165 8.33 -11.18 4.50
C ARG A 165 7.86 -10.86 5.91
N LEU A 166 7.30 -11.87 6.56
CA LEU A 166 6.94 -11.85 7.97
C LEU A 166 8.09 -12.45 8.79
N SER A 167 8.48 -11.81 9.87
CA SER A 167 9.54 -12.28 10.77
C SER A 167 9.11 -12.05 12.21
N GLY A 168 9.28 -13.06 13.07
CA GLY A 168 8.96 -12.97 14.51
C GLY A 168 9.22 -14.30 15.21
N GLY A 169 9.53 -14.29 16.52
CA GLY A 169 9.68 -15.50 17.34
C GLY A 169 10.70 -16.53 16.83
N GLY A 170 11.69 -16.13 16.04
CA GLY A 170 12.68 -17.03 15.42
C GLY A 170 12.24 -17.69 14.11
N PHE A 171 11.07 -17.35 13.60
CA PHE A 171 10.55 -17.81 12.33
C PHE A 171 10.53 -16.68 11.31
N SER A 172 10.73 -17.02 10.04
CA SER A 172 10.48 -16.10 8.93
C SER A 172 9.74 -16.83 7.80
N ASN A 173 8.73 -16.18 7.25
CA ASN A 173 8.01 -16.66 6.08
C ASN A 173 8.05 -15.58 4.98
N THR A 174 8.13 -16.00 3.73
CA THR A 174 8.08 -15.09 2.57
C THR A 174 6.98 -15.56 1.64
N GLU A 175 6.09 -14.66 1.33
CA GLU A 175 4.92 -14.92 0.49
C GLU A 175 4.95 -13.99 -0.73
N THR A 176 4.47 -14.49 -1.86
CA THR A 176 4.36 -13.70 -3.09
C THR A 176 2.93 -13.75 -3.57
N SER A 177 2.32 -12.59 -3.75
CA SER A 177 0.92 -12.45 -4.13
C SER A 177 0.78 -11.48 -5.31
N PHE A 178 -0.31 -11.61 -6.05
CA PHE A 178 -0.70 -10.65 -7.08
C PHE A 178 -1.64 -9.61 -6.45
N GLY A 179 -1.40 -8.33 -6.75
CA GLY A 179 -2.24 -7.24 -6.31
C GLY A 179 -2.70 -6.36 -7.48
N ILE A 180 -3.80 -5.67 -7.28
CA ILE A 180 -4.31 -4.68 -8.22
C ILE A 180 -4.86 -3.48 -7.46
N GLY A 181 -4.36 -2.29 -7.78
CA GLY A 181 -4.92 -1.04 -7.35
C GLY A 181 -5.64 -0.34 -8.49
N ALA A 182 -6.72 0.38 -8.21
CA ALA A 182 -7.39 1.23 -9.17
C ALA A 182 -7.97 2.46 -8.46
N GLY A 183 -8.07 3.57 -9.18
CA GLY A 183 -8.60 4.77 -8.56
C GLY A 183 -8.79 5.92 -9.54
N VAL A 184 -9.14 7.06 -8.98
CA VAL A 184 -9.27 8.32 -9.69
C VAL A 184 -8.67 9.44 -8.86
N GLU A 185 -7.94 10.32 -9.52
CA GLU A 185 -7.43 11.56 -8.95
C GLU A 185 -8.04 12.74 -9.68
N LEU A 186 -8.48 13.74 -8.94
CA LEU A 186 -9.02 14.99 -9.43
C LEU A 186 -8.06 16.12 -9.06
N ASN A 187 -7.41 16.69 -10.06
CA ASN A 187 -6.42 17.75 -9.91
C ASN A 187 -7.02 19.11 -10.26
N MET A 188 -7.14 19.99 -9.31
CA MET A 188 -7.73 21.32 -9.46
C MET A 188 -6.67 22.38 -9.77
N LEU A 189 -7.13 23.50 -10.33
CA LEU A 189 -6.29 24.67 -10.47
C LEU A 189 -5.78 25.13 -9.10
N GLY A 190 -4.50 25.53 -9.02
CA GLY A 190 -3.89 25.96 -7.76
C GLY A 190 -3.15 24.89 -6.98
N GLY A 191 -3.13 23.64 -7.48
CA GLY A 191 -2.33 22.56 -6.90
C GLY A 191 -3.09 21.66 -5.91
N PHE A 192 -4.33 21.99 -5.58
CA PHE A 192 -5.18 21.11 -4.78
C PHE A 192 -5.72 19.96 -5.60
N GLY A 193 -5.89 18.81 -4.95
CA GLY A 193 -6.58 17.68 -5.53
C GLY A 193 -7.16 16.76 -4.47
N VAL A 194 -8.04 15.88 -4.92
CA VAL A 194 -8.64 14.80 -4.12
C VAL A 194 -8.54 13.51 -4.90
N HIS A 195 -8.55 12.38 -4.19
CA HIS A 195 -8.47 11.09 -4.84
C HIS A 195 -9.24 10.03 -4.07
N ALA A 196 -9.62 9.00 -4.79
CA ALA A 196 -10.20 7.78 -4.25
C ALA A 196 -9.52 6.58 -4.92
N ALA A 197 -9.30 5.52 -4.16
CA ALA A 197 -8.69 4.31 -4.66
C ALA A 197 -9.26 3.06 -3.97
N TYR A 198 -9.20 1.96 -4.68
CA TYR A 198 -9.46 0.62 -4.17
C TYR A 198 -8.26 -0.25 -4.50
N ASP A 199 -7.84 -1.02 -3.54
CA ASP A 199 -6.70 -1.94 -3.64
C ASP A 199 -7.13 -3.32 -3.18
N ARG A 200 -6.69 -4.36 -3.90
CA ARG A 200 -6.95 -5.76 -3.55
C ARG A 200 -5.72 -6.61 -3.84
N VAL A 201 -5.42 -7.50 -2.93
CA VAL A 201 -4.38 -8.53 -3.08
C VAL A 201 -5.08 -9.88 -3.15
N PHE A 202 -4.64 -10.74 -4.05
CA PHE A 202 -5.14 -12.09 -4.24
C PHE A 202 -4.13 -13.06 -3.62
N SER A 203 -4.55 -13.79 -2.59
CA SER A 203 -3.72 -14.73 -1.88
C SER A 203 -4.49 -16.00 -1.50
N ASP A 204 -3.77 -17.08 -1.20
CA ASP A 204 -4.40 -18.36 -0.85
C ASP A 204 -5.19 -18.30 0.47
N GLY A 205 -4.93 -17.31 1.33
CA GLY A 205 -5.55 -17.16 2.65
C GLY A 205 -6.72 -16.19 2.70
N GLY A 206 -7.10 -15.56 1.60
CA GLY A 206 -8.14 -14.54 1.51
C GLY A 206 -7.74 -13.42 0.55
N ASP A 207 -8.66 -12.50 0.29
CA ASP A 207 -8.47 -11.39 -0.63
C ASP A 207 -8.54 -10.05 0.13
N PRO A 208 -7.50 -9.69 0.90
CA PRO A 208 -7.47 -8.42 1.61
C PRO A 208 -7.60 -7.25 0.65
N SER A 209 -8.44 -6.31 1.04
CA SER A 209 -8.71 -5.13 0.24
C SER A 209 -8.85 -3.88 1.10
N VAL A 210 -8.51 -2.75 0.50
CA VAL A 210 -8.57 -1.45 1.14
C VAL A 210 -9.24 -0.46 0.21
N PHE A 211 -10.25 0.26 0.71
CA PHE A 211 -10.76 1.46 0.07
C PHE A 211 -10.10 2.68 0.71
N GLY A 212 -9.62 3.62 -0.08
CA GLY A 212 -8.96 4.83 0.39
C GLY A 212 -9.52 6.10 -0.24
N LEU A 213 -9.55 7.15 0.57
CA LEU A 213 -9.84 8.52 0.16
C LEU A 213 -8.72 9.43 0.63
N GLY A 214 -8.44 10.48 -0.13
CA GLY A 214 -7.43 11.43 0.28
C GLY A 214 -7.51 12.76 -0.46
N ALA A 215 -6.69 13.68 0.01
CA ALA A 215 -6.48 14.98 -0.59
C ALA A 215 -4.98 15.28 -0.68
N HIS A 216 -4.60 16.14 -1.60
CA HIS A 216 -3.21 16.52 -1.77
C HIS A 216 -3.07 17.99 -2.16
N TYR A 217 -1.87 18.47 -1.96
CA TYR A 217 -1.43 19.77 -2.45
C TYR A 217 -0.09 19.65 -3.17
N ALA A 218 -0.07 20.03 -4.44
CA ALA A 218 1.13 20.04 -5.29
C ALA A 218 1.74 21.43 -5.33
N PHE A 219 2.99 21.50 -4.94
CA PHE A 219 3.79 22.74 -4.97
C PHE A 219 4.41 22.93 -6.36
N ARG A 220 4.13 24.06 -6.98
CA ARG A 220 4.82 24.45 -8.22
C ARG A 220 6.21 24.97 -7.87
N ILE A 221 7.24 24.26 -8.31
CA ILE A 221 8.62 24.73 -8.17
C ILE A 221 8.98 25.45 -9.46
N PRO A 222 9.27 26.77 -9.41
CA PRO A 222 9.71 27.50 -10.60
C PRO A 222 11.00 26.89 -11.16
N GLY A 223 10.99 26.53 -12.44
CA GLY A 223 12.16 25.96 -13.12
C GLY A 223 12.25 24.43 -13.17
N LEU A 224 11.24 23.72 -12.64
CA LEU A 224 11.06 22.28 -12.82
C LEU A 224 9.90 22.01 -13.78
#